data_11957a1f6b049f8855d0c30d0d0f91ff
#
_entry.id   11957a1f6b049f8855d0c30d0d0f91ff
#
_cell.length_a   1.000
_cell.length_b   1.000
_cell.length_c   1.000
_cell.angle_alpha   90.00
_cell.angle_beta   90.00
_cell.angle_gamma   90.00
#
_symmetry.space_group_name_H-M   'P 1'
#
loop_
_entity.id
_entity.type
_entity.pdbx_description
1 polymer ?
#
loop_
_entity_poly.entity_id
_entity_poly.type
_entity_poly.pdbx_seq_one_letter_code
_entity_poly.pdbx_strand_id
1 'polypeptide(L)'
;MGPDAHAVEVQKELDAEEKRKNALGRADERIKRSKVSSGTISMYLSEISQYEPLSPDREVELAVLIAKGDKQAMKELVEANLRFVVSVAKKYQGNGLSLSDIINEGNLGLIKAAKRFDPSRGFKFISYAVWWIRQAILQALAEQGRLIRLPLNRVGTITKITKAAEKLEAETVSYTHLR
;
A
#
# COMPACT_ATOMS: atom_id res chain seq x y z
N MET A 1 9.12 -53.99 24.84
CA MET A 1 8.78 -52.60 24.63
C MET A 1 9.71 -51.79 25.51
N GLY A 2 10.67 -51.10 24.90
CA GLY A 2 11.73 -50.42 25.63
C GLY A 2 11.26 -49.02 26.14
N PRO A 3 11.87 -48.52 27.21
CA PRO A 3 11.56 -47.23 27.85
C PRO A 3 11.73 -46.03 26.90
N ASP A 4 12.44 -46.18 25.78
CA ASP A 4 12.72 -45.09 24.83
C ASP A 4 11.53 -44.68 23.95
N ALA A 5 10.57 -45.56 23.68
CA ALA A 5 9.43 -45.25 22.83
C ALA A 5 8.47 -44.26 23.50
N HIS A 6 8.28 -44.39 24.81
CA HIS A 6 7.40 -43.49 25.57
C HIS A 6 8.01 -42.06 25.74
N ALA A 7 9.33 -42.03 25.94
CA ALA A 7 10.05 -40.74 26.03
C ALA A 7 9.98 -39.96 24.71
N VAL A 8 10.08 -40.62 23.55
CA VAL A 8 9.98 -39.99 22.23
C VAL A 8 8.56 -39.47 21.96
N GLU A 9 7.53 -40.16 22.43
CA GLU A 9 6.12 -39.74 22.25
C GLU A 9 5.79 -38.51 23.11
N VAL A 10 6.23 -38.49 24.37
CA VAL A 10 6.09 -37.34 25.26
C VAL A 10 6.84 -36.11 24.72
N GLN A 11 8.03 -36.32 24.17
CA GLN A 11 8.80 -35.23 23.57
C GLN A 11 8.09 -34.63 22.34
N LYS A 12 7.46 -35.44 21.49
CA LYS A 12 6.65 -34.97 20.35
C LYS A 12 5.42 -34.16 20.78
N GLU A 13 4.77 -34.58 21.86
CA GLU A 13 3.62 -33.84 22.41
C GLU A 13 4.04 -32.48 22.98
N LEU A 14 5.16 -32.43 23.70
CA LEU A 14 5.73 -31.16 24.22
C LEU A 14 6.11 -30.20 23.09
N ASP A 15 6.78 -30.69 22.05
CA ASP A 15 7.15 -29.87 20.87
C ASP A 15 5.91 -29.40 20.11
N ALA A 16 4.84 -30.17 20.05
CA ALA A 16 3.57 -29.80 19.44
C ALA A 16 2.83 -28.72 20.25
N GLU A 17 2.89 -28.82 21.57
CA GLU A 17 2.29 -27.83 22.48
C GLU A 17 3.02 -26.50 22.46
N GLU A 18 4.35 -26.53 22.41
CA GLU A 18 5.19 -25.33 22.26
C GLU A 18 4.95 -24.64 20.92
N LYS A 19 4.84 -25.41 19.81
CA LYS A 19 4.47 -24.87 18.50
C LYS A 19 3.09 -24.23 18.50
N ARG A 20 2.10 -24.79 19.21
CA ARG A 20 0.77 -24.21 19.37
C ARG A 20 0.80 -22.89 20.17
N LYS A 21 1.53 -22.84 21.29
CA LYS A 21 1.71 -21.63 22.09
C LYS A 21 2.38 -20.50 21.29
N ASN A 22 3.43 -20.84 20.54
CA ASN A 22 4.13 -19.90 19.68
C ASN A 22 3.26 -19.38 18.51
N ALA A 23 2.41 -20.22 17.94
CA ALA A 23 1.45 -19.82 16.91
C ALA A 23 0.36 -18.89 17.47
N LEU A 24 -0.15 -19.17 18.68
CA LEU A 24 -1.12 -18.33 19.38
C LEU A 24 -0.54 -16.95 19.72
N GLY A 25 0.68 -16.89 20.27
CA GLY A 25 1.39 -15.64 20.57
C GLY A 25 1.59 -14.76 19.33
N ARG A 26 1.95 -15.37 18.20
CA ARG A 26 2.08 -14.64 16.91
C ARG A 26 0.73 -14.12 16.39
N ALA A 27 -0.36 -14.85 16.62
CA ALA A 27 -1.71 -14.41 16.25
C ALA A 27 -2.15 -13.22 17.10
N ASP A 28 -1.92 -13.25 18.41
CA ASP A 28 -2.24 -12.15 19.33
C ASP A 28 -1.44 -10.88 19.03
N GLU A 29 -0.15 -11.01 18.68
CA GLU A 29 0.67 -9.87 18.22
C GLU A 29 0.15 -9.27 16.91
N ARG A 30 -0.30 -10.10 15.96
CA ARG A 30 -0.92 -9.62 14.71
C ARG A 30 -2.21 -8.86 14.98
N ILE A 31 -3.06 -9.34 15.89
CA ILE A 31 -4.30 -8.69 16.29
C ILE A 31 -4.01 -7.36 17.00
N LYS A 32 -3.03 -7.31 17.90
CA LYS A 32 -2.61 -6.07 18.56
C LYS A 32 -2.07 -5.05 17.54
N ARG A 33 -1.21 -5.46 16.62
CA ARG A 33 -0.70 -4.58 15.55
C ARG A 33 -1.80 -4.05 14.64
N SER A 34 -2.79 -4.88 14.27
CA SER A 34 -3.91 -4.44 13.43
C SER A 34 -4.81 -3.43 14.14
N LYS A 35 -5.07 -3.59 15.45
CA LYS A 35 -5.85 -2.63 16.25
C LYS A 35 -5.13 -1.30 16.43
N VAL A 36 -3.81 -1.31 16.70
CA VAL A 36 -3.00 -0.08 16.81
C VAL A 36 -2.93 0.65 15.46
N SER A 37 -2.69 -0.08 14.38
CA SER A 37 -2.68 0.48 13.02
C SER A 37 -4.03 1.11 12.64
N SER A 38 -5.15 0.48 13.01
CA SER A 38 -6.50 0.99 12.73
C SER A 38 -6.79 2.30 13.49
N GLY A 39 -6.34 2.43 14.74
CA GLY A 39 -6.47 3.66 15.52
C GLY A 39 -5.65 4.82 14.93
N THR A 40 -4.41 4.57 14.53
CA THR A 40 -3.53 5.57 13.93
C THR A 40 -4.05 6.06 12.58
N ILE A 41 -4.54 5.14 11.73
CA ILE A 41 -5.16 5.51 10.44
C ILE A 41 -6.42 6.35 10.69
N SER A 42 -7.25 6.00 11.67
CA SER A 42 -8.46 6.76 11.99
C SER A 42 -8.14 8.20 12.39
N MET A 43 -7.12 8.40 13.22
CA MET A 43 -6.65 9.74 13.59
C MET A 43 -6.16 10.51 12.36
N TYR A 44 -5.32 9.90 11.53
CA TYR A 44 -4.84 10.51 10.30
C TYR A 44 -5.98 10.91 9.36
N LEU A 45 -6.98 10.04 9.15
CA LEU A 45 -8.14 10.33 8.32
C LEU A 45 -8.98 11.48 8.86
N SER A 46 -9.12 11.58 10.20
CA SER A 46 -9.80 12.70 10.85
C SER A 46 -9.04 14.01 10.63
N GLU A 47 -7.71 13.99 10.73
CA GLU A 47 -6.86 15.17 10.51
C GLU A 47 -6.93 15.66 9.05
N ILE A 48 -6.77 14.77 8.08
CA ILE A 48 -6.81 15.17 6.66
C ILE A 48 -8.21 15.60 6.20
N SER A 49 -9.27 15.24 6.92
CA SER A 49 -10.63 15.68 6.60
C SER A 49 -10.86 17.17 6.83
N GLN A 50 -10.01 17.82 7.65
CA GLN A 50 -10.11 19.23 7.97
C GLN A 50 -9.57 20.14 6.85
N TYR A 51 -8.74 19.59 5.94
CA TYR A 51 -8.21 20.38 4.84
C TYR A 51 -9.26 20.56 3.74
N GLU A 52 -9.50 21.82 3.36
CA GLU A 52 -10.41 22.15 2.27
C GLU A 52 -9.73 21.95 0.90
N PRO A 53 -10.51 21.55 -0.12
CA PRO A 53 -10.00 21.46 -1.49
C PRO A 53 -9.69 22.88 -2.02
N LEU A 54 -8.56 23.00 -2.73
CA LEU A 54 -8.12 24.27 -3.33
C LEU A 54 -8.93 24.62 -4.57
N SER A 55 -9.10 25.94 -4.79
CA SER A 55 -9.60 26.45 -6.06
C SER A 55 -8.53 26.31 -7.17
N PRO A 56 -8.91 26.18 -8.45
CA PRO A 56 -7.94 26.08 -9.54
C PRO A 56 -6.96 27.26 -9.60
N ASP A 57 -7.43 28.46 -9.31
CA ASP A 57 -6.59 29.67 -9.31
C ASP A 57 -5.53 29.61 -8.19
N ARG A 58 -5.94 29.12 -7.01
CA ARG A 58 -5.02 28.93 -5.88
C ARG A 58 -3.98 27.84 -6.16
N GLU A 59 -4.34 26.76 -6.86
CA GLU A 59 -3.37 25.72 -7.29
C GLU A 59 -2.27 26.35 -8.17
N VAL A 60 -2.63 27.25 -9.09
CA VAL A 60 -1.67 27.93 -9.98
C VAL A 60 -0.74 28.87 -9.18
N GLU A 61 -1.30 29.66 -8.26
CA GLU A 61 -0.51 30.56 -7.40
C GLU A 61 0.51 29.77 -6.57
N LEU A 62 0.06 28.70 -5.92
CA LEU A 62 0.92 27.84 -5.11
C LEU A 62 2.02 27.20 -5.96
N ALA A 63 1.69 26.75 -7.18
CA ALA A 63 2.67 26.16 -8.07
C ALA A 63 3.77 27.16 -8.47
N VAL A 64 3.42 28.43 -8.71
CA VAL A 64 4.40 29.50 -8.99
C VAL A 64 5.30 29.75 -7.77
N LEU A 65 4.74 29.76 -6.55
CA LEU A 65 5.51 29.94 -5.32
C LEU A 65 6.44 28.74 -5.07
N ILE A 66 5.98 27.53 -5.34
CA ILE A 66 6.78 26.31 -5.23
C ILE A 66 7.98 26.34 -6.19
N ALA A 67 7.79 26.83 -7.42
CA ALA A 67 8.87 27.02 -8.38
C ALA A 67 9.93 28.03 -7.89
N LYS A 68 9.55 28.98 -7.04
CA LYS A 68 10.46 29.93 -6.36
C LYS A 68 11.12 29.33 -5.10
N GLY A 69 10.75 28.11 -4.72
CA GLY A 69 11.34 27.40 -3.57
C GLY A 69 10.57 27.58 -2.25
N ASP A 70 9.35 28.08 -2.27
CA ASP A 70 8.53 28.26 -1.08
C ASP A 70 8.06 26.90 -0.54
N LYS A 71 8.53 26.56 0.67
CA LYS A 71 8.18 25.31 1.36
C LYS A 71 6.76 25.34 1.93
N GLN A 72 6.26 26.52 2.31
CA GLN A 72 4.93 26.64 2.88
C GLN A 72 3.86 26.46 1.81
N ALA A 73 4.07 27.03 0.63
CA ALA A 73 3.20 26.81 -0.52
C ALA A 73 3.15 25.32 -0.93
N MET A 74 4.30 24.62 -0.88
CA MET A 74 4.36 23.19 -1.14
C MET A 74 3.57 22.40 -0.09
N LYS A 75 3.67 22.76 1.18
CA LYS A 75 2.92 22.12 2.27
C LYS A 75 1.42 22.28 2.05
N GLU A 76 0.94 23.51 1.79
CA GLU A 76 -0.47 23.81 1.53
C GLU A 76 -1.02 22.99 0.36
N LEU A 77 -0.31 22.95 -0.77
CA LEU A 77 -0.71 22.17 -1.94
C LEU A 77 -0.79 20.68 -1.66
N VAL A 78 0.16 20.13 -0.90
CA VAL A 78 0.17 18.71 -0.54
C VAL A 78 -0.96 18.38 0.43
N GLU A 79 -1.14 19.15 1.51
CA GLU A 79 -2.16 18.92 2.54
C GLU A 79 -3.57 18.89 1.97
N ALA A 80 -3.92 19.83 1.10
CA ALA A 80 -5.22 19.88 0.43
C ALA A 80 -5.51 18.63 -0.43
N ASN A 81 -4.47 17.93 -0.89
CA ASN A 81 -4.60 16.77 -1.77
C ASN A 81 -4.39 15.40 -1.08
N LEU A 82 -4.15 15.35 0.25
CA LEU A 82 -3.93 14.09 0.98
C LEU A 82 -5.15 13.14 0.89
N ARG A 83 -6.37 13.69 0.92
CA ARG A 83 -7.61 12.90 0.77
C ARG A 83 -7.64 12.14 -0.56
N PHE A 84 -7.11 12.75 -1.61
CA PHE A 84 -7.02 12.10 -2.92
C PHE A 84 -6.04 10.92 -2.91
N VAL A 85 -4.89 11.06 -2.23
CA VAL A 85 -3.93 9.96 -2.07
C VAL A 85 -4.60 8.76 -1.41
N VAL A 86 -5.39 8.96 -0.35
CA VAL A 86 -6.13 7.87 0.32
C VAL A 86 -7.09 7.16 -0.63
N SER A 87 -7.80 7.90 -1.48
CA SER A 87 -8.73 7.32 -2.45
C SER A 87 -8.01 6.43 -3.49
N VAL A 88 -6.81 6.82 -3.89
CA VAL A 88 -5.95 6.01 -4.78
C VAL A 88 -5.38 4.82 -4.04
N ALA A 89 -4.85 5.01 -2.82
CA ALA A 89 -4.23 3.97 -2.00
C ALA A 89 -5.17 2.81 -1.68
N LYS A 90 -6.45 3.09 -1.41
CA LYS A 90 -7.49 2.06 -1.17
C LYS A 90 -7.60 1.04 -2.29
N LYS A 91 -7.34 1.41 -3.55
CA LYS A 91 -7.40 0.49 -4.69
C LYS A 91 -6.26 -0.54 -4.72
N TYR A 92 -5.22 -0.30 -3.94
CA TYR A 92 -4.03 -1.16 -3.86
C TYR A 92 -3.94 -1.93 -2.54
N GLN A 93 -4.96 -1.84 -1.70
CA GLN A 93 -5.03 -2.58 -0.45
C GLN A 93 -5.07 -4.09 -0.70
N GLY A 94 -4.41 -4.87 0.15
CA GLY A 94 -4.37 -6.34 0.05
C GLY A 94 -3.20 -6.90 -0.75
N ASN A 95 -2.33 -6.06 -1.32
CA ASN A 95 -1.20 -6.48 -2.16
C ASN A 95 0.13 -6.62 -1.38
N GLY A 96 0.08 -7.03 -0.12
CA GLY A 96 1.29 -7.33 0.68
C GLY A 96 1.82 -6.20 1.54
N LEU A 97 1.30 -4.97 1.41
CA LEU A 97 1.60 -3.84 2.29
C LEU A 97 0.37 -3.41 3.10
N SER A 98 0.60 -2.81 4.27
CA SER A 98 -0.46 -2.20 5.07
C SER A 98 -1.01 -0.95 4.37
N LEU A 99 -2.27 -0.59 4.64
CA LEU A 99 -2.86 0.63 4.09
C LEU A 99 -2.09 1.89 4.50
N SER A 100 -1.55 1.93 5.73
CA SER A 100 -0.69 3.03 6.21
C SER A 100 0.55 3.20 5.34
N ASP A 101 1.24 2.09 5.03
CA ASP A 101 2.46 2.14 4.24
C ASP A 101 2.17 2.58 2.80
N ILE A 102 1.07 2.07 2.22
CA ILE A 102 0.64 2.47 0.87
C ILE A 102 0.30 3.97 0.82
N ILE A 103 -0.37 4.51 1.85
CA ILE A 103 -0.67 5.95 1.95
C ILE A 103 0.63 6.76 2.05
N ASN A 104 1.58 6.35 2.89
CA ASN A 104 2.84 7.04 3.08
C ASN A 104 3.65 7.09 1.77
N GLU A 105 3.75 5.97 1.05
CA GLU A 105 4.42 5.93 -0.26
C GLU A 105 3.66 6.78 -1.30
N GLY A 106 2.33 6.78 -1.26
CA GLY A 106 1.50 7.66 -2.07
C GLY A 106 1.76 9.15 -1.78
N ASN A 107 1.91 9.53 -0.51
CA ASN A 107 2.23 10.89 -0.09
C ASN A 107 3.63 11.31 -0.59
N LEU A 108 4.62 10.41 -0.58
CA LEU A 108 5.93 10.67 -1.19
C LEU A 108 5.81 10.92 -2.70
N GLY A 109 4.95 10.15 -3.38
CA GLY A 109 4.60 10.39 -4.79
C GLY A 109 3.97 11.77 -5.02
N LEU A 110 3.03 12.17 -4.17
CA LEU A 110 2.37 13.48 -4.22
C LEU A 110 3.37 14.63 -4.05
N ILE A 111 4.30 14.53 -3.09
CA ILE A 111 5.37 15.53 -2.87
C ILE A 111 6.29 15.63 -4.10
N LYS A 112 6.64 14.50 -4.72
CA LYS A 112 7.42 14.50 -5.97
C LYS A 112 6.67 15.20 -7.11
N ALA A 113 5.36 14.98 -7.20
CA ALA A 113 4.50 15.65 -8.18
C ALA A 113 4.46 17.17 -7.93
N ALA A 114 4.25 17.61 -6.68
CA ALA A 114 4.20 19.04 -6.33
C ALA A 114 5.48 19.79 -6.73
N LYS A 115 6.65 19.17 -6.55
CA LYS A 115 7.94 19.77 -6.94
C LYS A 115 8.15 19.92 -8.46
N ARG A 116 7.42 19.16 -9.26
CA ARG A 116 7.61 19.08 -10.73
C ARG A 116 6.41 19.59 -11.51
N PHE A 117 5.40 20.06 -10.80
CA PHE A 117 4.18 20.54 -11.43
C PHE A 117 4.42 21.87 -12.13
N ASP A 118 4.01 21.95 -13.37
CA ASP A 118 4.08 23.16 -14.20
C ASP A 118 2.65 23.66 -14.50
N PRO A 119 2.23 24.77 -13.90
CA PRO A 119 0.88 25.32 -14.08
C PRO A 119 0.63 25.89 -15.48
N SER A 120 1.69 26.18 -16.25
CA SER A 120 1.58 26.78 -17.60
C SER A 120 0.85 25.87 -18.59
N ARG A 121 0.79 24.59 -18.31
CA ARG A 121 0.15 23.57 -19.16
C ARG A 121 -1.37 23.53 -19.09
N GLY A 122 -2.00 24.28 -18.21
CA GLY A 122 -3.45 24.39 -18.09
C GLY A 122 -4.18 23.17 -17.53
N PHE A 123 -3.46 22.16 -17.00
CA PHE A 123 -4.06 20.98 -16.38
C PHE A 123 -4.18 21.16 -14.86
N LYS A 124 -5.23 20.56 -14.26
CA LYS A 124 -5.37 20.50 -12.80
C LYS A 124 -4.24 19.66 -12.18
N PHE A 125 -3.76 20.08 -11.02
CA PHE A 125 -2.70 19.39 -10.29
C PHE A 125 -3.00 17.90 -10.07
N ILE A 126 -4.24 17.55 -9.69
CA ILE A 126 -4.67 16.15 -9.44
C ILE A 126 -4.45 15.27 -10.67
N SER A 127 -4.71 15.76 -11.89
CA SER A 127 -4.54 14.98 -13.13
C SER A 127 -3.08 14.61 -13.39
N TYR A 128 -2.15 15.47 -12.98
CA TYR A 128 -0.72 15.20 -13.05
C TYR A 128 -0.25 14.33 -11.87
N ALA A 129 -0.69 14.63 -10.66
CA ALA A 129 -0.26 13.96 -9.43
C ALA A 129 -0.63 12.48 -9.39
N VAL A 130 -1.77 12.07 -9.98
CA VAL A 130 -2.22 10.68 -9.98
C VAL A 130 -1.18 9.70 -10.53
N TRP A 131 -0.40 10.12 -11.53
CA TRP A 131 0.66 9.30 -12.13
C TRP A 131 1.82 9.07 -11.17
N TRP A 132 2.25 10.11 -10.47
CA TRP A 132 3.32 10.05 -9.48
C TRP A 132 2.92 9.24 -8.24
N ILE A 133 1.69 9.43 -7.77
CA ILE A 133 1.13 8.67 -6.64
C ILE A 133 1.09 7.20 -7.00
N ARG A 134 0.51 6.85 -8.15
CA ARG A 134 0.41 5.46 -8.62
C ARG A 134 1.79 4.83 -8.81
N GLN A 135 2.72 5.55 -9.41
CA GLN A 135 4.08 5.06 -9.63
C GLN A 135 4.79 4.78 -8.31
N ALA A 136 4.69 5.67 -7.32
CA ALA A 136 5.30 5.48 -6.01
C ALA A 136 4.70 4.25 -5.29
N ILE A 137 3.38 4.10 -5.30
CA ILE A 137 2.70 2.94 -4.71
C ILE A 137 3.12 1.64 -5.38
N LEU A 138 3.12 1.58 -6.70
CA LEU A 138 3.51 0.36 -7.43
C LEU A 138 4.97 0.00 -7.21
N GLN A 139 5.86 0.99 -7.12
CA GLN A 139 7.26 0.78 -6.80
C GLN A 139 7.41 0.21 -5.39
N ALA A 140 6.73 0.78 -4.39
CA ALA A 140 6.76 0.28 -3.01
C ALA A 140 6.22 -1.15 -2.90
N LEU A 141 5.11 -1.46 -3.57
CA LEU A 141 4.56 -2.81 -3.63
C LEU A 141 5.54 -3.81 -4.25
N ALA A 142 6.25 -3.43 -5.30
CA ALA A 142 7.24 -4.28 -5.95
C ALA A 142 8.47 -4.51 -5.07
N GLU A 143 8.89 -3.51 -4.29
CA GLU A 143 10.08 -3.56 -3.47
C GLU A 143 9.86 -4.18 -2.08
N GLN A 144 8.71 -3.91 -1.47
CA GLN A 144 8.43 -4.22 -0.07
C GLN A 144 7.26 -5.18 0.13
N GLY A 145 6.41 -5.39 -0.90
CA GLY A 145 5.20 -6.22 -0.79
C GLY A 145 5.48 -7.73 -0.66
N ARG A 146 6.73 -8.18 -0.88
CA ARG A 146 7.12 -9.59 -0.83
C ARG A 146 8.17 -9.84 0.24
N LEU A 147 8.10 -11.01 0.91
CA LEU A 147 9.13 -11.45 1.86
C LEU A 147 10.51 -11.60 1.20
N ILE A 148 10.54 -12.09 -0.04
CA ILE A 148 11.76 -12.18 -0.84
C ILE A 148 11.68 -11.09 -1.90
N ARG A 149 12.60 -10.10 -1.83
CA ARG A 149 12.70 -9.01 -2.79
C ARG A 149 13.05 -9.52 -4.18
N LEU A 150 12.25 -9.16 -5.16
CA LEU A 150 12.51 -9.46 -6.57
C LEU A 150 12.98 -8.20 -7.31
N PRO A 151 13.87 -8.33 -8.30
CA PRO A 151 14.20 -7.23 -9.19
C PRO A 151 12.96 -6.73 -9.94
N LEU A 152 12.83 -5.40 -10.10
CA LEU A 152 11.66 -4.74 -10.73
C LEU A 152 11.33 -5.31 -12.12
N ASN A 153 12.35 -5.67 -12.91
CA ASN A 153 12.17 -6.27 -14.23
C ASN A 153 11.40 -7.61 -14.19
N ARG A 154 11.55 -8.39 -13.10
CA ARG A 154 10.87 -9.67 -12.93
C ARG A 154 9.44 -9.52 -12.44
N VAL A 155 9.16 -8.47 -11.65
CA VAL A 155 7.81 -8.20 -11.15
C VAL A 155 6.83 -7.96 -12.30
N GLY A 156 7.23 -7.20 -13.32
CA GLY A 156 6.40 -6.97 -14.52
C GLY A 156 6.09 -8.27 -15.28
N THR A 157 7.05 -9.18 -15.38
CA THR A 157 6.86 -10.48 -16.04
C THR A 157 5.88 -11.36 -15.26
N ILE A 158 6.03 -11.42 -13.93
CA ILE A 158 5.14 -12.19 -13.05
C ILE A 158 3.70 -11.68 -13.16
N THR A 159 3.50 -10.36 -13.12
CA THR A 159 2.15 -9.76 -13.27
C THR A 159 1.49 -10.12 -14.59
N LYS A 160 2.26 -10.18 -15.68
CA LYS A 160 1.75 -10.63 -17.00
C LYS A 160 1.33 -12.10 -16.97
N ILE A 161 2.14 -12.96 -16.35
CA ILE A 161 1.85 -14.39 -16.22
C ILE A 161 0.60 -14.61 -15.38
N THR A 162 0.49 -13.93 -14.23
CA THR A 162 -0.70 -14.06 -13.35
C THR A 162 -1.98 -13.66 -14.11
N LYS A 163 -1.96 -12.51 -14.81
CA LYS A 163 -3.11 -12.09 -15.62
C LYS A 163 -3.48 -13.06 -16.74
N ALA A 164 -2.48 -13.67 -17.37
CA ALA A 164 -2.70 -14.68 -18.40
C ALA A 164 -3.31 -15.95 -17.80
N ALA A 165 -2.84 -16.38 -16.62
CA ALA A 165 -3.39 -17.52 -15.90
C ALA A 165 -4.85 -17.28 -15.47
N GLU A 166 -5.14 -16.13 -14.85
CA GLU A 166 -6.51 -15.73 -14.46
C GLU A 166 -7.46 -15.72 -15.66
N LYS A 167 -6.99 -15.24 -16.82
CA LYS A 167 -7.79 -15.25 -18.05
C LYS A 167 -8.07 -16.67 -18.52
N LEU A 168 -7.07 -17.54 -18.53
CA LEU A 168 -7.22 -18.96 -18.91
C LEU A 168 -8.13 -19.72 -17.95
N GLU A 169 -8.01 -19.46 -16.63
CA GLU A 169 -8.91 -20.04 -15.63
C GLU A 169 -10.37 -19.61 -15.88
N ALA A 170 -10.61 -18.32 -16.14
CA ALA A 170 -11.95 -17.82 -16.43
C ALA A 170 -12.54 -18.45 -17.70
N GLU A 171 -11.72 -18.67 -18.72
CA GLU A 171 -12.14 -19.33 -19.97
C GLU A 171 -12.38 -20.84 -19.79
N THR A 172 -11.53 -21.55 -19.01
CA THR A 172 -11.65 -23.01 -18.81
C THR A 172 -12.72 -23.39 -17.80
N VAL A 173 -12.92 -22.63 -16.72
CA VAL A 173 -14.01 -22.87 -15.74
C VAL A 173 -15.39 -22.72 -16.39
N SER A 174 -15.54 -21.87 -17.40
CA SER A 174 -16.78 -21.74 -18.19
C SER A 174 -17.17 -23.04 -18.91
N TYR A 175 -16.21 -23.92 -19.23
CA TYR A 175 -16.48 -25.18 -19.93
C TYR A 175 -16.66 -26.42 -19.02
N THR A 176 -16.17 -26.38 -17.77
CA THR A 176 -16.28 -27.53 -16.85
C THR A 176 -17.65 -27.63 -16.16
N HIS A 177 -18.46 -26.57 -16.16
CA HIS A 177 -19.83 -26.58 -15.62
C HIS A 177 -20.91 -27.01 -16.63
N LEU A 178 -20.54 -27.33 -17.86
CA LEU A 178 -21.48 -27.73 -18.92
C LEU A 178 -21.44 -29.27 -19.24
N ARG A 179 -20.96 -30.07 -18.30
CA ARG A 179 -21.04 -31.54 -18.44
C ARG A 179 -21.76 -32.18 -17.27
#